data_af11872005e8ec155d192cadff580652
#
_entry.id   af11872005e8ec155d192cadff580652
#
_cell.length_a   1.000
_cell.length_b   1.000
_cell.length_c   1.000
_cell.angle_alpha   90.00
_cell.angle_beta   90.00
_cell.angle_gamma   90.00
#
_symmetry.space_group_name_H-M   'P 1'
#
loop_
_entity.id
_entity.type
_entity.pdbx_description
1 polymer ?
#
loop_
_entity_poly.entity_id
_entity_poly.type
_entity_poly.pdbx_seq_one_letter_code
_entity_poly.pdbx_strand_id
1 'polypeptide(L)'
;MDAIYARQSVDKADSLSIQGQVDLCRQKSGENCRIYQDKGYSGKNTNRPAFQRMMEDVEKGLIQKIIVYRLDRFSRSIADFGRLWEILKRHSVEFVSINETFDTSTPMGRAMLNIIMVFAQLERETTAERVRDNYYQRA
;
A
#
# COMPACT_ATOMS: atom_id res chain seq x y z
N MET A 1 -4.28 -17.29 3.43
CA MET A 1 -4.38 -16.96 2.00
C MET A 1 -3.58 -15.70 1.72
N ASP A 2 -2.79 -15.71 0.67
CA ASP A 2 -2.06 -14.53 0.24
C ASP A 2 -2.91 -13.72 -0.72
N ALA A 3 -2.79 -12.40 -0.67
CA ALA A 3 -3.48 -11.49 -1.57
C ALA A 3 -2.47 -10.79 -2.47
N ILE A 4 -2.74 -10.77 -3.76
CA ILE A 4 -1.96 -10.00 -4.73
C ILE A 4 -2.83 -8.82 -5.17
N TYR A 5 -2.32 -7.61 -5.00
CA TYR A 5 -3.02 -6.41 -5.45
C TYR A 5 -2.30 -5.78 -6.63
N ALA A 6 -3.02 -5.57 -7.72
CA ALA A 6 -2.49 -4.94 -8.93
C ALA A 6 -3.40 -3.79 -9.34
N ARG A 7 -2.78 -2.68 -9.74
CA ARG A 7 -3.51 -1.49 -10.16
C ARG A 7 -2.82 -0.86 -11.37
N GLN A 8 -3.62 -0.40 -12.31
CA GLN A 8 -3.13 0.32 -13.49
C GLN A 8 -4.01 1.54 -13.73
N SER A 9 -3.40 2.71 -13.80
CA SER A 9 -4.08 3.95 -14.14
C SER A 9 -4.18 4.09 -15.66
N VAL A 10 -5.29 4.63 -16.16
CA VAL A 10 -5.41 4.95 -17.59
C VAL A 10 -4.45 6.06 -18.01
N ASP A 11 -4.01 6.89 -17.07
CA ASP A 11 -3.17 8.05 -17.37
C ASP A 11 -1.68 7.72 -17.43
N LYS A 12 -1.27 6.51 -17.06
CA LYS A 12 0.14 6.11 -17.03
C LYS A 12 0.42 5.06 -18.08
N ALA A 13 1.08 5.49 -19.17
CA ALA A 13 1.39 4.60 -20.28
C ALA A 13 2.61 3.72 -20.03
N ASP A 14 3.46 4.08 -19.06
CA ASP A 14 4.74 3.43 -18.80
C ASP A 14 4.69 2.34 -17.75
N SER A 15 3.55 2.14 -17.12
CA SER A 15 3.46 1.18 -16.04
C SER A 15 3.33 -0.25 -16.57
N LEU A 16 3.88 -1.19 -15.81
CA LEU A 16 3.72 -2.60 -16.09
C LEU A 16 2.23 -2.94 -16.06
N SER A 17 1.80 -3.79 -17.01
CA SER A 17 0.41 -4.21 -17.08
C SER A 17 0.00 -4.94 -15.81
N ILE A 18 -1.31 -5.03 -15.58
CA ILE A 18 -1.84 -5.77 -14.43
C ILE A 18 -1.36 -7.22 -14.47
N GLN A 19 -1.39 -7.85 -15.66
CA GLN A 19 -0.94 -9.24 -15.77
C GLN A 19 0.54 -9.38 -15.43
N GLY A 20 1.38 -8.43 -15.87
CA GLY A 20 2.80 -8.44 -15.55
C GLY A 20 3.05 -8.28 -14.06
N GLN A 21 2.30 -7.39 -13.41
CA GLN A 21 2.39 -7.21 -11.96
C GLN A 21 2.03 -8.50 -11.22
N VAL A 22 0.93 -9.13 -11.62
CA VAL A 22 0.46 -10.37 -11.01
C VAL A 22 1.50 -11.48 -11.17
N ASP A 23 2.08 -11.61 -12.37
CA ASP A 23 3.06 -12.65 -12.63
C ASP A 23 4.30 -12.52 -11.72
N LEU A 24 4.78 -11.29 -11.54
CA LEU A 24 5.91 -11.03 -10.66
C LEU A 24 5.55 -11.29 -9.18
N CYS A 25 4.35 -10.90 -8.78
CA CYS A 25 3.90 -11.08 -7.42
C CYS A 25 3.69 -12.56 -7.08
N ARG A 26 3.28 -13.37 -8.03
CA ARG A 26 3.08 -14.80 -7.81
C ARG A 26 4.35 -15.53 -7.40
N GLN A 27 5.50 -15.01 -7.80
CA GLN A 27 6.78 -15.59 -7.40
C GLN A 27 7.01 -15.50 -5.89
N LYS A 28 6.35 -14.57 -5.22
CA LYS A 28 6.46 -14.36 -3.78
C LYS A 28 5.26 -14.88 -3.00
N SER A 29 4.21 -15.34 -3.68
CA SER A 29 3.02 -15.86 -3.01
C SER A 29 3.11 -17.35 -2.77
N GLY A 30 2.32 -17.84 -1.80
CA GLY A 30 2.08 -19.25 -1.62
C GLY A 30 1.12 -19.80 -2.67
N GLU A 31 0.79 -21.08 -2.56
CA GLU A 31 -0.11 -21.73 -3.51
C GLU A 31 -1.52 -21.19 -3.44
N ASN A 32 -1.98 -20.80 -2.26
CA ASN A 32 -3.31 -20.28 -2.05
C ASN A 32 -3.27 -18.75 -2.07
N CYS A 33 -3.59 -18.15 -3.22
CA CYS A 33 -3.60 -16.69 -3.35
C CYS A 33 -4.85 -16.23 -4.09
N ARG A 34 -5.29 -15.01 -3.77
CA ARG A 34 -6.39 -14.34 -4.44
C ARG A 34 -5.86 -13.06 -5.07
N ILE A 35 -6.33 -12.77 -6.28
CA ILE A 35 -5.89 -11.60 -7.04
C ILE A 35 -6.98 -10.54 -6.97
N TYR A 36 -6.58 -9.31 -6.61
CA TYR A 36 -7.45 -8.12 -6.58
C TYR A 36 -6.91 -7.12 -7.59
N GLN A 37 -7.75 -6.72 -8.55
CA GLN A 37 -7.33 -5.86 -9.65
C GLN A 37 -8.23 -4.64 -9.75
N ASP A 38 -7.61 -3.45 -9.83
CA ASP A 38 -8.30 -2.22 -10.15
C ASP A 38 -7.67 -1.62 -11.41
N LYS A 39 -8.46 -1.48 -12.47
CA LYS A 39 -8.00 -1.03 -13.77
C LYS A 39 -8.87 0.10 -14.28
N GLY A 40 -8.25 1.08 -14.94
CA GLY A 40 -8.97 2.13 -15.64
C GLY A 40 -9.37 3.33 -14.80
N TYR A 41 -8.82 3.46 -13.59
CA TYR A 41 -9.14 4.59 -12.72
C TYR A 41 -8.04 5.65 -12.82
N SER A 42 -8.44 6.91 -13.03
CA SER A 42 -7.50 8.01 -13.11
C SER A 42 -6.91 8.32 -11.73
N GLY A 43 -5.79 9.05 -11.71
CA GLY A 43 -5.17 9.46 -10.46
C GLY A 43 -6.05 10.34 -9.58
N LYS A 44 -7.06 10.97 -10.16
CA LYS A 44 -8.03 11.79 -9.42
C LYS A 44 -9.14 10.95 -8.79
N ASN A 45 -9.37 9.75 -9.27
CA ASN A 45 -10.41 8.87 -8.77
C ASN A 45 -9.83 8.00 -7.66
N THR A 46 -10.31 8.20 -6.43
CA THR A 46 -9.88 7.45 -5.26
C THR A 46 -10.60 6.11 -5.12
N ASN A 47 -11.60 5.87 -5.97
CA ASN A 47 -12.42 4.66 -5.86
C ASN A 47 -11.63 3.45 -6.38
N ARG A 48 -11.35 2.52 -5.48
CA ARG A 48 -10.64 1.29 -5.79
C ARG A 48 -11.44 0.13 -5.21
N PRO A 49 -12.47 -0.36 -5.94
CA PRO A 49 -13.36 -1.38 -5.38
C PRO A 49 -12.66 -2.69 -5.03
N ALA A 50 -11.68 -3.13 -5.82
CA ALA A 50 -10.95 -4.35 -5.49
C ALA A 50 -10.08 -4.16 -4.24
N PHE A 51 -9.47 -2.99 -4.09
CA PHE A 51 -8.70 -2.65 -2.88
C PHE A 51 -9.61 -2.68 -1.65
N GLN A 52 -10.80 -2.12 -1.76
CA GLN A 52 -11.75 -2.10 -0.65
C GLN A 52 -12.17 -3.53 -0.26
N ARG A 53 -12.43 -4.39 -1.24
CA ARG A 53 -12.75 -5.80 -0.98
C ARG A 53 -11.59 -6.51 -0.29
N MET A 54 -10.36 -6.23 -0.72
CA MET A 54 -9.17 -6.80 -0.11
C MET A 54 -9.07 -6.39 1.36
N MET A 55 -9.27 -5.11 1.66
CA MET A 55 -9.20 -4.64 3.04
C MET A 55 -10.32 -5.21 3.90
N GLU A 56 -11.51 -5.42 3.34
CA GLU A 56 -12.58 -6.12 4.03
C GLU A 56 -12.18 -7.56 4.36
N ASP A 57 -11.53 -8.25 3.43
CA ASP A 57 -11.06 -9.61 3.65
C ASP A 57 -9.94 -9.65 4.69
N VAL A 58 -9.11 -8.62 4.77
CA VAL A 58 -8.13 -8.47 5.86
C VAL A 58 -8.84 -8.44 7.22
N GLU A 59 -9.88 -7.64 7.33
CA GLU A 59 -10.63 -7.52 8.57
C GLU A 59 -11.32 -8.82 8.97
N LYS A 60 -11.71 -9.63 7.98
CA LYS A 60 -12.32 -10.94 8.23
C LYS A 60 -11.29 -12.01 8.60
N GLY A 61 -10.00 -11.69 8.57
CA GLY A 61 -8.94 -12.65 8.90
C GLY A 61 -8.64 -13.65 7.80
N LEU A 62 -9.05 -13.37 6.57
CA LEU A 62 -8.85 -14.28 5.44
C LEU A 62 -7.49 -14.13 4.79
N ILE A 63 -6.81 -12.99 5.00
CA ILE A 63 -5.54 -12.67 4.33
C ILE A 63 -4.42 -12.67 5.37
N GLN A 64 -3.30 -13.34 5.06
CA GLN A 64 -2.11 -13.39 5.88
C GLN A 64 -0.96 -12.57 5.32
N LYS A 65 -0.95 -12.30 4.00
CA LYS A 65 0.10 -11.54 3.35
C LYS A 65 -0.47 -10.80 2.15
N ILE A 66 -0.05 -9.55 1.97
CA ILE A 66 -0.39 -8.75 0.79
C ILE A 66 0.88 -8.54 -0.01
N ILE A 67 0.83 -8.80 -1.31
CA ILE A 67 1.96 -8.65 -2.22
C ILE A 67 1.57 -7.66 -3.31
N VAL A 68 2.41 -6.63 -3.52
CA VAL A 68 2.21 -5.64 -4.57
C VAL A 68 3.50 -5.49 -5.38
N TYR A 69 3.38 -5.00 -6.62
CA TYR A 69 4.53 -4.75 -7.45
C TYR A 69 5.36 -3.56 -6.95
N ARG A 70 4.69 -2.46 -6.58
CA ARG A 70 5.34 -1.26 -6.03
C ARG A 70 4.46 -0.67 -4.93
N LEU A 71 5.10 0.03 -3.99
CA LEU A 71 4.39 0.68 -2.89
C LEU A 71 3.33 1.67 -3.39
N ASP A 72 3.59 2.38 -4.49
CA ASP A 72 2.64 3.36 -5.02
C ASP A 72 1.37 2.73 -5.61
N ARG A 73 1.36 1.41 -5.79
CA ARG A 73 0.14 0.69 -6.18
C ARG A 73 -0.76 0.45 -4.98
N PHE A 74 -0.18 0.38 -3.79
CA PHE A 74 -0.92 0.13 -2.55
C PHE A 74 -1.38 1.42 -1.89
N SER A 75 -0.49 2.42 -1.79
CA SER A 75 -0.77 3.68 -1.11
C SER A 75 -0.30 4.85 -1.97
N ARG A 76 -0.85 6.04 -1.70
CA ARG A 76 -0.52 7.24 -2.47
C ARG A 76 0.66 8.02 -1.90
N SER A 77 0.86 7.89 -0.60
CA SER A 77 1.89 8.63 0.11
C SER A 77 2.40 7.78 1.26
N ILE A 78 3.51 8.23 1.85
CA ILE A 78 4.09 7.58 3.02
C ILE A 78 3.09 7.64 4.19
N ALA A 79 2.41 8.77 4.36
CA ALA A 79 1.41 8.93 5.42
C ALA A 79 0.24 7.97 5.22
N ASP A 80 -0.22 7.81 3.98
CA ASP A 80 -1.29 6.88 3.65
C ASP A 80 -0.86 5.43 3.93
N PHE A 81 0.37 5.08 3.55
CA PHE A 81 0.92 3.75 3.85
C PHE A 81 0.95 3.49 5.35
N GLY A 82 1.37 4.49 6.15
CA GLY A 82 1.41 4.33 7.60
C GLY A 82 0.06 3.99 8.19
N ARG A 83 -0.99 4.67 7.71
CA ARG A 83 -2.35 4.41 8.16
C ARG A 83 -2.81 3.01 7.78
N LEU A 84 -2.53 2.59 6.55
CA LEU A 84 -2.90 1.24 6.08
C LEU A 84 -2.12 0.17 6.83
N TRP A 85 -0.83 0.41 7.10
CA TRP A 85 -0.01 -0.53 7.85
C TRP A 85 -0.54 -0.77 9.25
N GLU A 86 -1.07 0.26 9.92
CA GLU A 86 -1.67 0.10 11.23
C GLU A 86 -2.79 -0.94 11.20
N ILE A 87 -3.59 -0.94 10.13
CA ILE A 87 -4.66 -1.92 9.95
C ILE A 87 -4.07 -3.31 9.73
N LEU A 88 -3.07 -3.43 8.87
CA LEU A 88 -2.44 -4.72 8.57
C LEU A 88 -1.78 -5.32 9.82
N LYS A 89 -1.07 -4.49 10.57
CA LYS A 89 -0.41 -4.91 11.79
C LYS A 89 -1.41 -5.43 12.82
N ARG A 90 -2.55 -4.76 12.95
CA ARG A 90 -3.60 -5.16 13.88
C ARG A 90 -4.14 -6.55 13.56
N HIS A 91 -4.17 -6.92 12.29
CA HIS A 91 -4.66 -8.22 11.82
C HIS A 91 -3.54 -9.22 11.51
N SER A 92 -2.31 -8.91 11.90
CA SER A 92 -1.14 -9.78 11.69
C SER A 92 -0.91 -10.13 10.22
N VAL A 93 -1.11 -9.16 9.33
CA VAL A 93 -0.91 -9.32 7.89
C VAL A 93 0.48 -8.82 7.51
N GLU A 94 1.25 -9.66 6.82
CA GLU A 94 2.55 -9.28 6.27
C GLU A 94 2.38 -8.51 4.97
N PHE A 95 3.39 -7.72 4.60
CA PHE A 95 3.35 -6.89 3.39
C PHE A 95 4.64 -7.05 2.60
N VAL A 96 4.52 -7.26 1.28
CA VAL A 96 5.67 -7.42 0.39
C VAL A 96 5.50 -6.50 -0.82
N SER A 97 6.53 -5.71 -1.13
CA SER A 97 6.61 -4.93 -2.35
C SER A 97 7.80 -5.41 -3.16
N ILE A 98 7.57 -5.83 -4.39
CA ILE A 98 8.59 -6.47 -5.23
C ILE A 98 9.66 -5.46 -5.66
N ASN A 99 9.23 -4.30 -6.17
CA ASN A 99 10.14 -3.33 -6.78
C ASN A 99 11.13 -2.75 -5.76
N GLU A 100 10.68 -2.46 -4.56
CA GLU A 100 11.52 -1.89 -3.51
C GLU A 100 12.25 -2.95 -2.69
N THR A 101 12.05 -4.22 -3.00
CA THR A 101 12.58 -5.35 -2.23
C THR A 101 12.24 -5.25 -0.74
N PHE A 102 11.00 -4.87 -0.48
CA PHE A 102 10.49 -4.61 0.86
C PHE A 102 9.60 -5.77 1.30
N ASP A 103 9.97 -6.40 2.43
CA ASP A 103 9.23 -7.56 2.94
C ASP A 103 9.22 -7.50 4.47
N THR A 104 8.04 -7.30 5.05
CA THR A 104 7.90 -7.14 6.50
C THR A 104 8.17 -8.42 7.28
N SER A 105 8.29 -9.57 6.61
CA SER A 105 8.63 -10.81 7.27
C SER A 105 10.14 -10.94 7.54
N THR A 106 10.96 -10.06 6.94
CA THR A 106 12.42 -10.09 7.13
C THR A 106 12.87 -9.01 8.10
N PRO A 107 14.02 -9.19 8.80
CA PRO A 107 14.56 -8.15 9.66
C PRO A 107 14.85 -6.83 8.92
N MET A 108 15.42 -6.93 7.71
CA MET A 108 15.70 -5.74 6.89
C MET A 108 14.40 -5.01 6.52
N GLY A 109 13.37 -5.77 6.14
CA GLY A 109 12.07 -5.19 5.79
C GLY A 109 11.44 -4.49 6.98
N ARG A 110 11.53 -5.07 8.18
CA ARG A 110 11.01 -4.42 9.39
C ARG A 110 11.77 -3.15 9.72
N ALA A 111 13.09 -3.12 9.52
CA ALA A 111 13.87 -1.90 9.70
C ALA A 111 13.45 -0.81 8.72
N MET A 112 13.25 -1.17 7.45
CA MET A 112 12.74 -0.23 6.45
C MET A 112 11.35 0.27 6.81
N LEU A 113 10.49 -0.61 7.31
CA LEU A 113 9.16 -0.24 7.76
C LEU A 113 9.22 0.81 8.87
N ASN A 114 10.11 0.62 9.86
CA ASN A 114 10.26 1.58 10.95
C ASN A 114 10.68 2.96 10.42
N ILE A 115 11.56 3.01 9.43
CA ILE A 115 11.97 4.25 8.79
C ILE A 115 10.78 4.91 8.10
N ILE A 116 10.00 4.15 7.35
CA ILE A 116 8.81 4.65 6.65
C ILE A 116 7.81 5.22 7.66
N MET A 117 7.60 4.54 8.78
CA MET A 117 6.67 4.99 9.81
C MET A 117 7.11 6.30 10.46
N VAL A 118 8.42 6.48 10.66
CA VAL A 118 8.95 7.75 11.18
C VAL A 118 8.68 8.88 10.19
N PHE A 119 8.93 8.65 8.90
CA PHE A 119 8.63 9.66 7.87
C PHE A 119 7.14 9.96 7.78
N ALA A 120 6.29 8.96 7.92
CA ALA A 120 4.84 9.15 7.92
C ALA A 120 4.39 10.06 9.06
N GLN A 121 4.95 9.84 10.26
CA GLN A 121 4.64 10.67 11.41
C GLN A 121 5.13 12.10 11.22
N LEU A 122 6.36 12.26 10.71
CA LEU A 122 6.94 13.58 10.44
C LEU A 122 6.11 14.35 9.41
N GLU A 123 5.65 13.68 8.37
CA GLU A 123 4.81 14.29 7.34
C GLU A 123 3.51 14.81 7.94
N ARG A 124 2.86 14.05 8.83
CA ARG A 124 1.65 14.48 9.52
C ARG A 124 1.91 15.67 10.43
N GLU A 125 3.00 15.66 11.17
CA GLU A 125 3.37 16.77 12.07
C GLU A 125 3.67 18.04 11.28
N THR A 126 4.41 17.92 10.17
CA THR A 126 4.73 19.07 9.31
C THR A 126 3.46 19.68 8.75
N THR A 127 2.52 18.87 8.31
CA THR A 127 1.23 19.35 7.79
C THR A 127 0.47 20.10 8.87
N ALA A 128 0.42 19.55 10.08
CA ALA A 128 -0.26 20.22 11.22
C ALA A 128 0.38 21.56 11.55
N GLU A 129 1.71 21.64 11.53
CA GLU A 129 2.41 22.90 11.77
C GLU A 129 2.11 23.93 10.70
N ARG A 130 2.08 23.55 9.43
CA ARG A 130 1.75 24.44 8.31
C ARG A 130 0.36 25.01 8.45
N VAL A 131 -0.61 24.20 8.83
CA VAL A 131 -1.99 24.67 9.03
C VAL A 131 -2.04 25.66 10.17
N ARG A 132 -1.35 25.39 11.27
CA ARG A 132 -1.29 26.28 12.43
C ARG A 132 -0.65 27.61 12.08
N ASP A 133 0.49 27.60 11.39
CA ASP A 133 1.21 28.80 11.01
C ASP A 133 0.36 29.67 10.09
N ASN A 134 -0.33 29.09 9.13
CA ASN A 134 -1.22 29.81 8.24
C ASN A 134 -2.36 30.49 9.00
N TYR A 135 -2.89 29.82 10.00
CA TYR A 135 -3.96 30.39 10.83
C TYR A 135 -3.49 31.63 11.59
N TYR A 136 -2.30 31.56 12.18
CA TYR A 136 -1.77 32.71 12.94
C TYR A 136 -1.37 33.87 12.03
N GLN A 137 -0.90 33.60 10.83
CA GLN A 137 -0.52 34.65 9.88
C GLN A 137 -1.73 35.46 9.38
N ARG A 138 -2.91 34.90 9.44
CA ARG A 138 -4.14 35.59 9.03
C ARG A 138 -4.70 36.51 10.12
N ALA A 139 -4.27 36.33 11.32
CA ALA A 139 -4.67 37.17 12.42
C ALA A 139 -3.80 38.43 12.46
#